data_b19ceb760f600d8ca048a850940a202e
#
_entry.id   b19ceb760f600d8ca048a850940a202e
#
_cell.length_a   1.000
_cell.length_b   1.000
_cell.length_c   1.000
_cell.angle_alpha   90.00
_cell.angle_beta   90.00
_cell.angle_gamma   90.00
#
_symmetry.space_group_name_H-M   'P 1'
#
loop_
_entity.id
_entity.type
_entity.pdbx_description
1 polymer ?
#
loop_
_entity_poly.entity_id
_entity_poly.type
_entity_poly.pdbx_seq_one_letter_code
_entity_poly.pdbx_strand_id
1 'polypeptide(L)'
;ESYKNLTDEFLIMNDNGNFILTNVCSVSGLGGNPYRDGSFEYYMSEPVIINDPKGIGAFLLASNEMEIQPAQSYAKGKTVLLDRWFNSEKRKDITGADQYWHYVWEERSHPGFYTFGKVFEKYGAKLASLDKAPTAANLKGASVYIIVDPDHKKDNPNPNYVNDKDVKAISDWVK
;
A
#
# COMPACT_ATOMS: atom_id res chain seq x y z
N GLU A 1 -16.86 16.20 4.07
CA GLU A 1 -17.90 16.71 4.99
C GLU A 1 -18.06 15.80 6.21
N SER A 2 -18.41 14.52 6.06
CA SER A 2 -18.66 13.60 7.18
C SER A 2 -17.46 13.46 8.15
N TYR A 3 -16.24 13.37 7.63
CA TYR A 3 -15.03 13.29 8.48
C TYR A 3 -14.83 14.57 9.30
N LYS A 4 -15.05 15.75 8.66
CA LYS A 4 -14.96 17.03 9.37
C LYS A 4 -15.98 17.11 10.49
N ASN A 5 -17.22 16.73 10.24
CA ASN A 5 -18.25 16.73 11.27
C ASN A 5 -17.91 15.78 12.42
N LEU A 6 -17.35 14.59 12.11
CA LEU A 6 -16.89 13.66 13.14
C LEU A 6 -15.80 14.28 14.02
N THR A 7 -14.79 14.94 13.41
CA THR A 7 -13.71 15.59 14.18
C THR A 7 -14.21 16.77 15.00
N ASP A 8 -15.11 17.57 14.46
CA ASP A 8 -15.63 18.75 15.15
C ASP A 8 -16.55 18.40 16.32
N GLU A 9 -17.35 17.32 16.21
CA GLU A 9 -18.38 16.98 17.16
C GLU A 9 -17.97 15.93 18.20
N PHE A 10 -17.08 15.00 17.81
CA PHE A 10 -16.81 13.80 18.62
C PHE A 10 -15.35 13.64 19.04
N LEU A 11 -14.42 14.44 18.48
CA LEU A 11 -13.02 14.43 18.86
C LEU A 11 -12.72 15.64 19.76
N ILE A 12 -12.55 15.41 21.05
CA ILE A 12 -12.23 16.47 22.02
C ILE A 12 -10.82 16.32 22.54
N MET A 13 -10.22 17.43 22.95
CA MET A 13 -8.90 17.44 23.61
C MET A 13 -9.11 17.68 25.11
N ASN A 14 -8.51 16.83 25.94
CA ASN A 14 -8.55 17.02 27.38
C ASN A 14 -7.48 18.02 27.86
N ASP A 15 -7.52 18.37 29.15
CA ASP A 15 -6.60 19.34 29.77
C ASP A 15 -5.12 18.94 29.67
N ASN A 16 -4.82 17.67 29.48
CA ASN A 16 -3.46 17.15 29.30
C ASN A 16 -3.00 17.13 27.82
N GLY A 17 -3.80 17.67 26.91
CA GLY A 17 -3.50 17.69 25.47
C GLY A 17 -3.72 16.36 24.74
N ASN A 18 -4.39 15.38 25.35
CA ASN A 18 -4.71 14.12 24.72
C ASN A 18 -6.08 14.19 24.02
N PHE A 19 -6.17 13.62 22.82
CA PHE A 19 -7.46 13.48 22.15
C PHE A 19 -8.30 12.36 22.76
N ILE A 20 -9.58 12.61 22.85
CA ILE A 20 -10.61 11.67 23.30
C ILE A 20 -11.67 11.57 22.21
N LEU A 21 -11.90 10.38 21.71
CA LEU A 21 -13.02 10.07 20.82
C LEU A 21 -14.26 9.76 21.69
N THR A 22 -15.30 10.56 21.53
CA THR A 22 -16.52 10.45 22.32
C THR A 22 -17.65 9.76 21.52
N ASN A 23 -18.74 9.47 22.19
CA ASN A 23 -20.00 8.99 21.60
C ASN A 23 -19.87 7.69 20.77
N VAL A 24 -18.98 6.80 21.19
CA VAL A 24 -18.85 5.48 20.60
C VAL A 24 -19.83 4.53 21.29
N CYS A 25 -20.72 3.90 20.53
CA CYS A 25 -21.60 2.86 21.07
C CYS A 25 -20.75 1.66 21.52
N SER A 26 -20.95 1.22 22.75
CA SER A 26 -20.20 0.12 23.35
C SER A 26 -20.42 -1.20 22.59
N VAL A 27 -21.67 -1.51 22.29
CA VAL A 27 -22.09 -2.71 21.58
C VAL A 27 -23.26 -2.39 20.67
N SER A 28 -23.27 -2.96 19.49
CA SER A 28 -24.44 -2.98 18.60
C SER A 28 -24.53 -4.37 18.00
N GLY A 29 -25.41 -5.21 18.49
CA GLY A 29 -25.48 -6.60 18.06
C GLY A 29 -26.92 -7.14 18.04
N LEU A 30 -27.06 -8.33 17.50
CA LEU A 30 -28.30 -9.08 17.47
C LEU A 30 -28.14 -10.41 18.19
N GLY A 31 -29.21 -10.92 18.78
CA GLY A 31 -29.21 -12.20 19.47
C GLY A 31 -28.40 -12.20 20.75
N GLY A 32 -27.92 -13.37 21.14
CA GLY A 32 -27.12 -13.56 22.34
C GLY A 32 -27.91 -13.77 23.62
N ASN A 33 -27.21 -13.68 24.76
CA ASN A 33 -27.83 -13.76 26.08
C ASN A 33 -27.23 -12.65 26.97
N PRO A 34 -28.01 -11.63 27.41
CA PRO A 34 -29.46 -11.48 27.08
C PRO A 34 -29.71 -11.28 25.58
N TYR A 35 -30.93 -11.61 25.16
CA TYR A 35 -31.27 -11.52 23.74
C TYR A 35 -31.42 -10.06 23.33
N ARG A 36 -30.78 -9.70 22.22
CA ARG A 36 -30.81 -8.37 21.60
C ARG A 36 -31.65 -8.45 20.34
N ASP A 37 -32.80 -7.78 20.36
CA ASP A 37 -33.82 -7.89 19.33
C ASP A 37 -33.61 -6.97 18.12
N GLY A 38 -32.64 -6.04 18.22
CA GLY A 38 -32.33 -5.06 17.16
C GLY A 38 -33.38 -3.96 17.00
N SER A 39 -34.30 -3.80 17.99
CA SER A 39 -35.25 -2.72 18.01
C SER A 39 -34.58 -1.35 18.19
N PHE A 40 -35.32 -0.28 17.87
CA PHE A 40 -34.84 1.08 18.12
C PHE A 40 -34.58 1.29 19.61
N GLU A 41 -35.48 0.81 20.45
CA GLU A 41 -35.38 0.88 21.92
C GLU A 41 -34.15 0.17 22.43
N TYR A 42 -33.83 -0.99 21.88
CA TYR A 42 -32.58 -1.70 22.21
C TYR A 42 -31.36 -0.84 21.87
N TYR A 43 -31.24 -0.31 20.65
CA TYR A 43 -30.09 0.50 20.25
C TYR A 43 -29.97 1.79 21.07
N MET A 44 -31.06 2.40 21.45
CA MET A 44 -31.05 3.59 22.31
C MET A 44 -30.68 3.30 23.77
N SER A 45 -30.74 2.03 24.18
CA SER A 45 -30.35 1.59 25.54
C SER A 45 -28.88 1.23 25.66
N GLU A 46 -28.16 1.05 24.54
CA GLU A 46 -26.77 0.68 24.55
C GLU A 46 -25.89 1.79 25.13
N PRO A 47 -24.93 1.46 26.01
CA PRO A 47 -24.03 2.44 26.60
C PRO A 47 -23.17 3.15 25.56
N VAL A 48 -23.03 4.45 25.71
CA VAL A 48 -22.10 5.27 24.94
C VAL A 48 -20.85 5.47 25.77
N ILE A 49 -19.69 5.18 25.20
CA ILE A 49 -18.39 5.22 25.89
C ILE A 49 -17.39 6.06 25.12
N ILE A 50 -16.30 6.41 25.79
CA ILE A 50 -15.18 7.13 25.18
C ILE A 50 -14.04 6.16 24.87
N ASN A 51 -13.27 6.49 23.83
CA ASN A 51 -12.04 5.78 23.46
C ASN A 51 -12.22 4.26 23.25
N ASP A 52 -13.41 3.83 22.78
CA ASP A 52 -13.59 2.44 22.43
C ASP A 52 -12.66 2.04 21.27
N PRO A 53 -11.91 0.93 21.37
CA PRO A 53 -10.95 0.51 20.34
C PRO A 53 -11.56 0.34 18.94
N LYS A 54 -12.83 -0.07 18.85
CA LYS A 54 -13.55 -0.20 17.56
C LYS A 54 -13.73 1.16 16.90
N GLY A 55 -14.16 2.16 17.67
CA GLY A 55 -14.32 3.53 17.20
C GLY A 55 -12.96 4.18 16.85
N ILE A 56 -11.97 4.03 17.73
CA ILE A 56 -10.62 4.54 17.47
C ILE A 56 -10.02 3.92 16.22
N GLY A 57 -10.12 2.61 16.03
CA GLY A 57 -9.60 1.92 14.84
C GLY A 57 -10.23 2.46 13.55
N ALA A 58 -11.55 2.59 13.51
CA ALA A 58 -12.26 3.16 12.37
C ALA A 58 -11.88 4.63 12.12
N PHE A 59 -11.75 5.43 13.18
CA PHE A 59 -11.33 6.82 13.09
C PHE A 59 -9.91 6.97 12.55
N LEU A 60 -8.95 6.17 13.03
CA LEU A 60 -7.57 6.20 12.54
C LEU A 60 -7.47 5.79 11.07
N LEU A 61 -8.23 4.79 10.64
CA LEU A 61 -8.30 4.42 9.22
C LEU A 61 -8.86 5.56 8.36
N ALA A 62 -9.93 6.21 8.81
CA ALA A 62 -10.50 7.36 8.11
C ALA A 62 -9.52 8.55 8.08
N SER A 63 -8.82 8.83 9.18
CA SER A 63 -7.80 9.88 9.26
C SER A 63 -6.67 9.65 8.27
N ASN A 64 -6.17 8.42 8.21
CA ASN A 64 -5.13 8.04 7.26
C ASN A 64 -5.59 8.24 5.79
N GLU A 65 -6.83 7.88 5.46
CA GLU A 65 -7.37 8.13 4.12
C GLU A 65 -7.49 9.64 3.81
N MET A 66 -7.86 10.45 4.78
CA MET A 66 -7.94 11.90 4.61
C MET A 66 -6.57 12.56 4.43
N GLU A 67 -5.54 12.07 5.10
CA GLU A 67 -4.15 12.51 4.89
C GLU A 67 -3.62 12.12 3.50
N ILE A 68 -4.00 10.94 3.02
CA ILE A 68 -3.53 10.42 1.73
C ILE A 68 -4.20 11.14 0.55
N GLN A 69 -5.45 11.57 0.68
CA GLN A 69 -6.16 12.25 -0.41
C GLN A 69 -5.38 13.46 -1.00
N PRO A 70 -4.85 14.40 -0.18
CA PRO A 70 -3.98 15.45 -0.70
C PRO A 70 -2.67 14.92 -1.29
N ALA A 71 -2.15 13.82 -0.73
CA ALA A 71 -0.89 13.21 -1.15
C ALA A 71 -0.96 12.51 -2.51
N GLN A 72 -2.14 12.19 -3.03
CA GLN A 72 -2.33 11.55 -4.35
C GLN A 72 -1.68 12.31 -5.51
N SER A 73 -1.34 13.57 -5.33
CA SER A 73 -0.64 14.39 -6.32
C SER A 73 0.88 14.43 -6.15
N TYR A 74 1.44 13.99 -5.04
CA TYR A 74 2.87 14.13 -4.71
C TYR A 74 3.77 13.43 -5.71
N ALA A 75 3.37 12.28 -6.20
CA ALA A 75 4.09 11.50 -7.18
C ALA A 75 3.50 11.61 -8.60
N LYS A 76 2.58 12.57 -8.84
CA LYS A 76 2.00 12.80 -10.16
C LYS A 76 3.07 13.10 -11.19
N GLY A 77 3.07 12.36 -12.29
CA GLY A 77 4.08 12.49 -13.35
C GLY A 77 5.39 11.75 -13.05
N LYS A 78 5.52 11.11 -11.88
CA LYS A 78 6.65 10.25 -11.55
C LYS A 78 6.40 8.82 -12.01
N THR A 79 7.46 8.13 -12.40
CA THR A 79 7.42 6.71 -12.78
C THR A 79 8.35 5.92 -11.87
N VAL A 80 7.81 4.89 -11.25
CA VAL A 80 8.58 3.89 -10.49
C VAL A 80 8.82 2.71 -11.40
N LEU A 81 10.08 2.49 -11.73
CA LEU A 81 10.55 1.46 -12.65
C LEU A 81 11.11 0.29 -11.83
N LEU A 82 10.56 -0.89 -11.99
CA LEU A 82 11.01 -2.12 -11.35
C LEU A 82 11.89 -2.90 -12.31
N ASP A 83 13.06 -3.32 -11.87
CA ASP A 83 13.93 -4.19 -12.62
C ASP A 83 13.31 -5.58 -12.81
N ARG A 84 13.32 -6.07 -14.03
CA ARG A 84 13.06 -7.45 -14.43
C ARG A 84 14.11 -7.97 -15.39
N TRP A 85 15.27 -7.34 -15.41
CA TRP A 85 16.43 -7.78 -16.18
C TRP A 85 17.40 -8.57 -15.31
N PHE A 86 17.77 -8.06 -14.16
CA PHE A 86 18.61 -8.75 -13.21
C PHE A 86 17.86 -9.77 -12.39
N ASN A 87 16.58 -9.51 -12.06
CA ASN A 87 15.63 -10.48 -11.54
C ASN A 87 14.67 -10.87 -12.67
N SER A 88 14.96 -11.94 -13.36
CA SER A 88 14.23 -12.38 -14.55
C SER A 88 13.63 -13.78 -14.41
N GLU A 89 13.44 -14.24 -13.19
CA GLU A 89 12.83 -15.52 -12.89
C GLU A 89 11.46 -15.67 -13.53
N LYS A 90 11.16 -16.88 -13.97
CA LYS A 90 9.88 -17.25 -14.56
C LYS A 90 9.36 -18.53 -13.96
N ARG A 91 8.04 -18.60 -13.86
CA ARG A 91 7.32 -19.84 -13.56
C ARG A 91 6.22 -20.08 -14.58
N LYS A 92 5.75 -21.30 -14.67
CA LYS A 92 4.57 -21.62 -15.47
C LYS A 92 3.32 -21.13 -14.76
N ASP A 93 2.44 -20.48 -15.49
CA ASP A 93 1.09 -20.17 -15.03
C ASP A 93 0.17 -21.41 -15.15
N ILE A 94 -1.12 -21.25 -14.81
CA ILE A 94 -2.11 -22.32 -14.89
C ILE A 94 -2.33 -22.84 -16.31
N THR A 95 -1.98 -22.06 -17.34
CA THR A 95 -2.10 -22.43 -18.75
C THR A 95 -0.83 -23.08 -19.29
N GLY A 96 0.25 -23.12 -18.50
CA GLY A 96 1.57 -23.58 -18.89
C GLY A 96 2.43 -22.52 -19.58
N ALA A 97 1.97 -21.28 -19.68
CA ALA A 97 2.74 -20.18 -20.23
C ALA A 97 3.76 -19.65 -19.21
N ASP A 98 4.91 -19.16 -19.71
CA ASP A 98 5.91 -18.51 -18.85
C ASP A 98 5.43 -17.13 -18.44
N GLN A 99 5.43 -16.89 -17.15
CA GLN A 99 5.20 -15.57 -16.56
C GLN A 99 6.34 -15.19 -15.63
N TYR A 100 6.66 -13.89 -15.57
CA TYR A 100 7.60 -13.39 -14.56
C TYR A 100 7.06 -13.66 -13.16
N TRP A 101 7.95 -14.00 -12.28
CA TRP A 101 7.64 -14.38 -10.91
C TRP A 101 8.71 -13.81 -9.98
N HIS A 102 8.38 -13.70 -8.67
CA HIS A 102 9.25 -13.14 -7.65
C HIS A 102 9.46 -11.63 -7.80
N TYR A 103 8.97 -10.88 -6.82
CA TYR A 103 9.10 -9.41 -6.73
C TYR A 103 8.59 -8.64 -7.96
N VAL A 104 7.52 -9.08 -8.59
CA VAL A 104 6.90 -8.37 -9.71
C VAL A 104 5.61 -7.67 -9.32
N TRP A 105 5.24 -6.59 -10.03
CA TRP A 105 4.04 -5.80 -9.74
C TRP A 105 2.74 -6.59 -9.83
N GLU A 106 2.69 -7.58 -10.69
CA GLU A 106 1.51 -8.41 -10.95
C GLU A 106 1.29 -9.50 -9.89
N GLU A 107 2.32 -9.85 -9.14
CA GLU A 107 2.30 -10.91 -8.14
C GLU A 107 1.60 -10.45 -6.85
N ARG A 108 0.48 -11.09 -6.53
CA ARG A 108 -0.32 -10.81 -5.31
C ARG A 108 0.05 -11.69 -4.12
N SER A 109 0.67 -12.83 -4.37
CA SER A 109 1.15 -13.73 -3.32
C SER A 109 2.47 -13.22 -2.75
N HIS A 110 2.84 -13.69 -1.57
CA HIS A 110 4.19 -13.49 -1.05
C HIS A 110 5.16 -14.33 -1.91
N PRO A 111 6.21 -13.73 -2.45
CA PRO A 111 6.86 -12.44 -2.18
C PRO A 111 6.58 -11.35 -3.22
N GLY A 112 5.40 -11.30 -3.81
CA GLY A 112 5.08 -10.36 -4.88
C GLY A 112 5.04 -8.89 -4.42
N PHE A 113 5.18 -7.97 -5.37
CA PHE A 113 5.19 -6.53 -5.14
C PHE A 113 3.86 -5.83 -5.44
N TYR A 114 2.75 -6.57 -5.60
CA TYR A 114 1.45 -5.97 -5.88
C TYR A 114 1.06 -4.90 -4.84
N THR A 115 1.09 -5.24 -3.57
CA THR A 115 0.73 -4.29 -2.49
C THR A 115 1.72 -3.13 -2.40
N PHE A 116 3.02 -3.40 -2.58
CA PHE A 116 4.04 -2.36 -2.61
C PHE A 116 3.82 -1.38 -3.77
N GLY A 117 3.49 -1.88 -4.95
CA GLY A 117 3.13 -1.03 -6.10
C GLY A 117 1.91 -0.15 -5.83
N LYS A 118 0.88 -0.69 -5.15
CA LYS A 118 -0.32 0.08 -4.79
C LYS A 118 -0.02 1.28 -3.90
N VAL A 119 1.03 1.22 -3.07
CA VAL A 119 1.46 2.38 -2.28
C VAL A 119 1.90 3.52 -3.21
N PHE A 120 2.72 3.26 -4.22
CA PHE A 120 3.17 4.29 -5.16
C PHE A 120 2.01 4.85 -6.00
N GLU A 121 1.11 3.98 -6.50
CA GLU A 121 -0.08 4.41 -7.24
C GLU A 121 -0.99 5.30 -6.40
N LYS A 122 -1.13 5.00 -5.11
CA LYS A 122 -1.91 5.79 -4.15
C LYS A 122 -1.39 7.24 -4.04
N TYR A 123 -0.10 7.45 -4.22
CA TYR A 123 0.52 8.78 -4.29
C TYR A 123 0.58 9.37 -5.70
N GLY A 124 -0.02 8.71 -6.67
CA GLY A 124 -0.14 9.22 -8.05
C GLY A 124 1.01 8.85 -8.99
N ALA A 125 1.93 7.98 -8.57
CA ALA A 125 2.98 7.49 -9.45
C ALA A 125 2.45 6.48 -10.48
N LYS A 126 3.17 6.36 -11.59
CA LYS A 126 3.00 5.27 -12.55
C LYS A 126 3.97 4.14 -12.24
N LEU A 127 3.51 2.90 -12.34
CA LEU A 127 4.36 1.73 -12.27
C LEU A 127 4.79 1.30 -13.68
N ALA A 128 6.02 0.86 -13.80
CA ALA A 128 6.56 0.27 -15.03
C ALA A 128 7.58 -0.82 -14.67
N SER A 129 7.88 -1.69 -15.62
CA SER A 129 8.91 -2.73 -15.47
C SER A 129 9.94 -2.63 -16.59
N LEU A 130 11.19 -2.97 -16.28
CA LEU A 130 12.31 -2.94 -17.23
C LEU A 130 12.80 -4.37 -17.49
N ASP A 131 12.52 -4.89 -18.68
CA ASP A 131 12.88 -6.24 -19.10
C ASP A 131 14.19 -6.29 -19.92
N LYS A 132 14.94 -5.21 -19.90
CA LYS A 132 16.17 -5.03 -20.67
C LYS A 132 17.26 -4.43 -19.80
N ALA A 133 18.53 -4.60 -20.19
CA ALA A 133 19.64 -3.99 -19.52
C ALA A 133 19.43 -2.48 -19.30
N PRO A 134 19.80 -1.92 -18.14
CA PRO A 134 19.69 -0.49 -17.91
C PRO A 134 20.59 0.29 -18.87
N THR A 135 20.00 1.27 -19.53
CA THR A 135 20.69 2.21 -20.41
C THR A 135 20.12 3.60 -20.21
N ALA A 136 20.83 4.64 -20.63
CA ALA A 136 20.30 6.00 -20.57
C ALA A 136 18.93 6.12 -21.25
N ALA A 137 18.70 5.40 -22.35
CA ALA A 137 17.41 5.39 -23.05
C ALA A 137 16.31 4.67 -22.25
N ASN A 138 16.63 3.51 -21.66
CA ASN A 138 15.66 2.70 -20.91
C ASN A 138 15.30 3.31 -19.55
N LEU A 139 16.20 4.07 -18.94
CA LEU A 139 15.98 4.76 -17.67
C LEU A 139 15.38 6.17 -17.85
N LYS A 140 15.33 6.66 -19.10
CA LYS A 140 14.74 7.96 -19.38
C LYS A 140 13.27 7.99 -18.97
N GLY A 141 12.94 8.95 -18.12
CA GLY A 141 11.56 9.12 -17.63
C GLY A 141 11.24 8.33 -16.35
N ALA A 142 12.12 7.46 -15.90
CA ALA A 142 12.02 6.89 -14.56
C ALA A 142 12.40 7.93 -13.51
N SER A 143 11.65 7.96 -12.41
CA SER A 143 11.92 8.81 -11.25
C SER A 143 12.51 8.01 -10.09
N VAL A 144 12.20 6.72 -10.06
CA VAL A 144 12.74 5.72 -9.13
C VAL A 144 13.04 4.48 -9.94
N TYR A 145 14.17 3.85 -9.71
CA TYR A 145 14.52 2.54 -10.27
C TYR A 145 14.80 1.58 -9.12
N ILE A 146 14.01 0.51 -9.05
CA ILE A 146 14.08 -0.51 -8.01
C ILE A 146 14.75 -1.74 -8.58
N ILE A 147 15.85 -2.14 -7.99
CA ILE A 147 16.53 -3.41 -8.25
C ILE A 147 16.39 -4.25 -6.99
N VAL A 148 15.87 -5.45 -7.11
CA VAL A 148 15.65 -6.37 -6.01
C VAL A 148 16.11 -7.76 -6.40
N ASP A 149 16.80 -8.43 -5.49
CA ASP A 149 17.17 -9.84 -5.59
C ASP A 149 17.68 -10.26 -6.98
N PRO A 150 18.81 -9.70 -7.47
CA PRO A 150 19.36 -10.09 -8.74
C PRO A 150 19.61 -11.60 -8.81
N ASP A 151 19.20 -12.22 -9.89
CA ASP A 151 19.22 -13.67 -10.06
C ASP A 151 20.63 -14.28 -9.88
N HIS A 152 20.63 -15.46 -9.31
CA HIS A 152 21.81 -16.31 -9.23
C HIS A 152 21.55 -17.61 -10.00
N LYS A 153 22.61 -18.35 -10.38
CA LYS A 153 22.49 -19.63 -11.13
C LYS A 153 21.62 -20.70 -10.47
N LYS A 154 21.36 -20.57 -9.16
CA LYS A 154 20.43 -21.47 -8.46
C LYS A 154 18.97 -21.17 -8.78
N ASP A 155 18.67 -19.90 -9.03
CA ASP A 155 17.31 -19.38 -9.19
C ASP A 155 16.96 -19.31 -10.68
N ASN A 156 17.93 -18.89 -11.50
CA ASN A 156 17.80 -18.79 -12.93
C ASN A 156 19.04 -19.42 -13.61
N PRO A 157 18.90 -20.40 -14.49
CA PRO A 157 20.04 -21.03 -15.16
C PRO A 157 20.86 -20.07 -16.03
N ASN A 158 20.26 -18.97 -16.50
CA ASN A 158 20.89 -17.95 -17.33
C ASN A 158 20.69 -16.53 -16.75
N PRO A 159 21.27 -16.22 -15.58
CA PRO A 159 21.07 -14.92 -14.95
C PRO A 159 21.81 -13.81 -15.69
N ASN A 160 21.25 -12.62 -15.67
CA ASN A 160 21.89 -11.42 -16.17
C ASN A 160 22.68 -10.78 -15.04
N TYR A 161 23.99 -10.90 -15.07
CA TYR A 161 24.85 -10.27 -14.07
C TYR A 161 25.10 -8.80 -14.38
N VAL A 162 25.16 -7.97 -13.33
CA VAL A 162 25.55 -6.56 -13.44
C VAL A 162 26.97 -6.44 -13.98
N ASN A 163 27.17 -5.57 -14.94
CA ASN A 163 28.48 -5.27 -15.53
C ASN A 163 28.78 -3.76 -15.50
N ASP A 164 30.01 -3.37 -15.86
CA ASP A 164 30.46 -1.98 -15.80
C ASP A 164 29.61 -1.01 -16.63
N LYS A 165 29.01 -1.46 -17.72
CA LYS A 165 28.10 -0.63 -18.55
C LYS A 165 26.81 -0.34 -17.81
N ASP A 166 26.29 -1.33 -17.10
CA ASP A 166 25.06 -1.18 -16.31
C ASP A 166 25.30 -0.23 -15.14
N VAL A 167 26.43 -0.42 -14.42
CA VAL A 167 26.85 0.47 -13.33
C VAL A 167 26.99 1.91 -13.83
N LYS A 168 27.66 2.10 -14.96
CA LYS A 168 27.82 3.43 -15.55
C LYS A 168 26.47 4.05 -15.93
N ALA A 169 25.60 3.30 -16.58
CA ALA A 169 24.29 3.81 -17.02
C ALA A 169 23.41 4.23 -15.84
N ILE A 170 23.39 3.44 -14.76
CA ILE A 170 22.65 3.75 -13.54
C ILE A 170 23.27 4.95 -12.83
N SER A 171 24.60 4.97 -12.67
CA SER A 171 25.31 6.08 -12.03
C SER A 171 25.11 7.42 -12.76
N ASP A 172 25.14 7.42 -14.08
CA ASP A 172 24.91 8.61 -14.89
C ASP A 172 23.45 9.07 -14.83
N TRP A 173 22.50 8.15 -14.69
CA TRP A 173 21.08 8.46 -14.54
C TRP A 173 20.75 9.08 -13.18
N VAL A 174 21.42 8.65 -12.09
CA VAL A 174 21.18 9.16 -10.72
C VAL A 174 21.68 10.59 -10.55
N LYS A 175 22.68 11.05 -11.31
CA LYS A 175 23.25 12.41 -11.24
C LYS A 175 22.33 13.46 -11.87
#